data_bfcc52e4d7da78c1e2f11b06f2ab2c90
#
_entry.id   bfcc52e4d7da78c1e2f11b06f2ab2c90
#
_cell.length_a   1.000
_cell.length_b   1.000
_cell.length_c   1.000
_cell.angle_alpha   90.00
_cell.angle_beta   90.00
_cell.angle_gamma   90.00
#
_symmetry.space_group_name_H-M   'P 1'
#
loop_
_entity.id
_entity.type
_entity.pdbx_description
1 polymer ?
#
loop_
_entity_poly.entity_id
_entity_poly.type
_entity_poly.pdbx_seq_one_letter_code
_entity_poly.pdbx_strand_id
1 'polypeptide(L)'
;MQGAQAGSTSDLEALFRAYWPRTFRAAYLVVHDAAAAEDIAQESFLAAIRALDRFDRSRPFGPWLHRIVVNRAIDWSRAPALRAETELDERTPAAGETGVQIDGGVVARLGALPPEHRAVIVLRHLLEYTPGEIAELLDLPRGTVNSRLRRGLDSLAEEVR
;
A
#
# COMPACT_ATOMS: atom_id res chain seq x y z
N MET A 1 3.39 20.12 7.10
CA MET A 1 4.62 19.84 6.31
C MET A 1 5.82 20.68 6.72
N GLN A 2 5.76 22.01 6.73
CA GLN A 2 6.92 22.85 7.08
C GLN A 2 7.50 22.54 8.46
N GLY A 3 6.66 22.44 9.48
CA GLY A 3 7.09 22.09 10.84
C GLY A 3 7.66 20.68 10.94
N ALA A 4 7.09 19.72 10.22
CA ALA A 4 7.61 18.35 10.17
C ALA A 4 9.01 18.29 9.55
N GLN A 5 9.28 19.09 8.51
CA GLN A 5 10.63 19.20 7.92
C GLN A 5 11.62 19.90 8.85
N ALA A 6 11.15 20.79 9.72
CA ALA A 6 11.95 21.42 10.75
C ALA A 6 12.17 20.55 12.01
N GLY A 7 11.66 19.30 12.01
CA GLY A 7 11.80 18.37 13.14
C GLY A 7 10.76 18.54 14.25
N SER A 8 9.65 19.24 13.98
CA SER A 8 8.54 19.38 14.93
C SER A 8 7.88 18.02 15.17
N THR A 9 7.98 17.50 16.39
CA THR A 9 7.38 16.22 16.78
C THR A 9 5.87 16.22 16.64
N SER A 10 5.20 17.32 16.97
CA SER A 10 3.74 17.44 16.85
C SER A 10 3.28 17.41 15.39
N ASP A 11 4.03 18.02 14.48
CA ASP A 11 3.71 17.99 13.05
C ASP A 11 3.99 16.64 12.42
N LEU A 12 5.04 15.94 12.86
CA LEU A 12 5.31 14.55 12.45
C LEU A 12 4.21 13.60 12.94
N GLU A 13 3.76 13.77 14.17
CA GLU A 13 2.65 13.00 14.72
C GLU A 13 1.34 13.24 13.97
N ALA A 14 1.03 14.49 13.64
CA ALA A 14 -0.15 14.84 12.85
C ALA A 14 -0.09 14.23 11.45
N LEU A 15 1.08 14.25 10.82
CA LEU A 15 1.32 13.63 9.52
C LEU A 15 1.13 12.11 9.58
N PHE A 16 1.69 11.47 10.60
CA PHE A 16 1.51 10.03 10.84
C PHE A 16 0.03 9.68 11.01
N ARG A 17 -0.69 10.37 11.90
CA ARG A 17 -2.12 10.11 12.14
C ARG A 17 -2.97 10.30 10.88
N ALA A 18 -2.64 11.27 10.04
CA ALA A 18 -3.39 11.55 8.82
C ALA A 18 -3.22 10.46 7.75
N TYR A 19 -2.03 9.87 7.64
CA TYR A 19 -1.70 8.93 6.56
C TYR A 19 -1.64 7.46 6.98
N TRP A 20 -1.46 7.15 8.25
CA TRP A 20 -1.30 5.78 8.74
C TRP A 20 -2.44 4.83 8.34
N PRO A 21 -3.73 5.17 8.54
CA PRO A 21 -4.81 4.23 8.26
C PRO A 21 -4.84 3.77 6.80
N ARG A 22 -4.69 4.69 5.87
CA ARG A 22 -4.67 4.38 4.43
C ARG A 22 -3.41 3.64 4.01
N THR A 23 -2.28 4.02 4.58
CA THR A 23 -0.97 3.41 4.31
C THR A 23 -0.94 1.96 4.77
N PHE A 24 -1.33 1.69 6.01
CA PHE A 24 -1.44 0.33 6.54
C PHE A 24 -2.40 -0.53 5.71
N ARG A 25 -3.57 0.01 5.41
CA ARG A 25 -4.59 -0.69 4.63
C ARG A 25 -4.11 -1.03 3.22
N ALA A 26 -3.43 -0.10 2.56
CA ALA A 26 -2.84 -0.35 1.25
C ALA A 26 -1.79 -1.46 1.30
N ALA A 27 -0.89 -1.42 2.27
CA ALA A 27 0.10 -2.48 2.48
C ALA A 27 -0.58 -3.83 2.74
N TYR A 28 -1.57 -3.87 3.63
CA TYR A 28 -2.30 -5.09 3.98
C TYR A 28 -2.99 -5.73 2.77
N LEU A 29 -3.67 -4.93 1.95
CA LEU A 29 -4.36 -5.45 0.76
C LEU A 29 -3.41 -5.98 -0.31
N VAL A 30 -2.15 -5.55 -0.31
CA VAL A 30 -1.14 -6.10 -1.22
C VAL A 30 -0.49 -7.35 -0.65
N VAL A 31 -0.10 -7.36 0.64
CA VAL A 31 0.68 -8.46 1.24
C VAL A 31 -0.17 -9.56 1.87
N HIS A 32 -1.41 -9.26 2.30
CA HIS A 32 -2.33 -10.18 2.99
C HIS A 32 -1.79 -10.77 4.29
N ASP A 33 -0.87 -10.06 4.94
CA ASP A 33 -0.28 -10.41 6.22
C ASP A 33 -0.25 -9.14 7.08
N ALA A 34 -0.96 -9.17 8.21
CA ALA A 34 -1.11 -7.98 9.06
C ALA A 34 0.21 -7.55 9.70
N ALA A 35 1.03 -8.48 10.15
CA ALA A 35 2.33 -8.19 10.76
C ALA A 35 3.29 -7.60 9.72
N ALA A 36 3.35 -8.19 8.54
CA ALA A 36 4.15 -7.67 7.43
C ALA A 36 3.66 -6.31 6.96
N ALA A 37 2.35 -6.09 6.87
CA ALA A 37 1.77 -4.80 6.50
C ALA A 37 2.13 -3.70 7.50
N GLU A 38 2.08 -4.00 8.80
CA GLU A 38 2.48 -3.08 9.86
C GLU A 38 3.96 -2.72 9.75
N ASP A 39 4.84 -3.70 9.60
CA ASP A 39 6.28 -3.49 9.43
C ASP A 39 6.59 -2.65 8.19
N ILE A 40 5.97 -2.97 7.06
CA ILE A 40 6.13 -2.23 5.81
C ILE A 40 5.66 -0.78 5.96
N ALA A 41 4.50 -0.56 6.58
CA ALA A 41 3.98 0.78 6.80
C ALA A 41 4.90 1.58 7.74
N GLN A 42 5.34 1.02 8.85
CA GLN A 42 6.28 1.67 9.78
C GLN A 42 7.61 2.00 9.12
N GLU A 43 8.24 1.05 8.44
CA GLU A 43 9.50 1.28 7.72
C GLU A 43 9.38 2.33 6.62
N SER A 44 8.23 2.37 5.94
CA SER A 44 7.96 3.36 4.91
C SER A 44 7.83 4.77 5.48
N PHE A 45 7.15 4.92 6.61
CA PHE A 45 7.11 6.19 7.34
C PHE A 45 8.48 6.60 7.83
N LEU A 46 9.27 5.70 8.40
CA LEU A 46 10.64 6.00 8.83
C LEU A 46 11.52 6.44 7.65
N ALA A 47 11.41 5.78 6.51
CA ALA A 47 12.13 6.15 5.30
C ALA A 47 11.70 7.54 4.79
N ALA A 48 10.40 7.81 4.82
CA ALA A 48 9.85 9.12 4.44
C ALA A 48 10.32 10.23 5.39
N ILE A 49 10.31 9.99 6.71
CA ILE A 49 10.79 10.96 7.71
C ILE A 49 12.27 11.25 7.53
N ARG A 50 13.10 10.23 7.30
CA ARG A 50 14.55 10.41 7.05
C ARG A 50 14.87 11.19 5.78
N ALA A 51 14.00 11.14 4.80
CA ALA A 51 14.15 11.85 3.53
C ALA A 51 13.31 13.13 3.44
N LEU A 52 12.65 13.52 4.53
CA LEU A 52 11.69 14.62 4.54
C LEU A 52 12.34 15.99 4.27
N ASP A 53 13.58 16.17 4.65
CA ASP A 53 14.38 17.38 4.35
C ASP A 53 14.62 17.57 2.84
N ARG A 54 14.67 16.48 2.09
CA ARG A 54 14.84 16.47 0.62
C ARG A 54 13.52 16.45 -0.13
N PHE A 55 12.39 16.34 0.59
CA PHE A 55 11.09 16.30 -0.02
C PHE A 55 10.72 17.63 -0.67
N ASP A 56 10.33 17.58 -1.94
CA ASP A 56 9.86 18.74 -2.68
C ASP A 56 8.45 19.13 -2.21
N ARG A 57 8.35 20.26 -1.51
CA ARG A 57 7.08 20.79 -0.97
C ARG A 57 6.07 21.20 -2.06
N SER A 58 6.50 21.35 -3.31
CA SER A 58 5.58 21.61 -4.42
C SER A 58 4.75 20.39 -4.80
N ARG A 59 5.13 19.20 -4.31
CA ARG A 59 4.44 17.94 -4.56
C ARG A 59 3.65 17.49 -3.33
N PRO A 60 2.51 16.82 -3.51
CA PRO A 60 1.75 16.27 -2.39
C PRO A 60 2.52 15.11 -1.72
N PHE A 61 2.45 15.05 -0.40
CA PHE A 61 3.14 14.05 0.41
C PHE A 61 2.57 12.64 0.21
N GLY A 62 1.25 12.51 0.09
CA GLY A 62 0.56 11.22 -0.05
C GLY A 62 1.12 10.33 -1.16
N PRO A 63 1.16 10.80 -2.42
CA PRO A 63 1.71 10.02 -3.53
C PRO A 63 3.16 9.58 -3.32
N TRP A 64 3.98 10.43 -2.74
CA TRP A 64 5.36 10.08 -2.41
C TRP A 64 5.45 8.97 -1.37
N LEU A 65 4.69 9.05 -0.28
CA LEU A 65 4.63 8.00 0.74
C LEU A 65 4.05 6.69 0.16
N HIS A 66 2.96 6.77 -0.59
CA HIS A 66 2.30 5.60 -1.18
C HIS A 66 3.21 4.85 -2.18
N ARG A 67 4.05 5.57 -2.92
CA ARG A 67 5.09 4.97 -3.76
C ARG A 67 6.03 4.09 -2.95
N ILE A 68 6.52 4.59 -1.81
CA ILE A 68 7.43 3.85 -0.93
C ILE A 68 6.73 2.59 -0.40
N VAL A 69 5.52 2.73 0.12
CA VAL A 69 4.74 1.63 0.73
C VAL A 69 4.41 0.54 -0.29
N VAL A 70 3.84 0.92 -1.42
CA VAL A 70 3.37 -0.05 -2.41
C VAL A 70 4.54 -0.79 -3.06
N ASN A 71 5.64 -0.11 -3.35
CA ASN A 71 6.84 -0.77 -3.87
C ASN A 71 7.42 -1.78 -2.85
N ARG A 72 7.50 -1.43 -1.56
CA ARG A 72 7.92 -2.36 -0.50
C ARG A 72 6.97 -3.55 -0.36
N ALA A 73 5.67 -3.31 -0.45
CA ALA A 73 4.66 -4.36 -0.38
C ALA A 73 4.77 -5.33 -1.57
N ILE A 74 4.99 -4.83 -2.77
CA ILE A 74 5.22 -5.66 -3.97
C ILE A 74 6.49 -6.49 -3.78
N ASP A 75 7.60 -5.88 -3.39
CA ASP A 75 8.89 -6.56 -3.19
C ASP A 75 8.77 -7.66 -2.13
N TRP A 76 8.11 -7.38 -1.02
CA TRP A 76 7.84 -8.38 0.02
C TRP A 76 7.02 -9.55 -0.53
N SER A 77 6.00 -9.27 -1.32
CA SER A 77 5.12 -10.28 -1.90
C SER A 77 5.81 -11.17 -2.95
N ARG A 78 6.88 -10.68 -3.57
CA ARG A 78 7.69 -11.42 -4.55
C ARG A 78 8.76 -12.32 -3.93
N ALA A 79 9.01 -12.25 -2.62
CA ALA A 79 10.07 -12.97 -1.91
C ALA A 79 9.51 -14.17 -1.11
N PRO A 80 8.98 -15.23 -1.74
CA PRO A 80 8.32 -16.34 -1.05
C PRO A 80 9.28 -17.21 -0.21
N ALA A 81 10.56 -17.25 -0.55
CA ALA A 81 11.55 -18.08 0.15
C ALA A 81 11.80 -17.65 1.59
N LEU A 82 11.65 -16.34 1.91
CA LEU A 82 11.76 -15.80 3.26
C LEU A 82 10.51 -16.03 4.12
N ARG A 83 9.38 -16.41 3.50
CA ARG A 83 8.10 -16.64 4.17
C ARG A 83 7.86 -18.07 4.59
N ALA A 84 8.48 -19.04 3.96
CA ALA A 84 8.34 -20.46 4.29
C ALA A 84 8.77 -20.80 5.73
N GLU A 85 9.59 -19.95 6.37
CA GLU A 85 10.01 -20.09 7.76
C GLU A 85 9.05 -19.42 8.76
N THR A 86 8.07 -18.62 8.29
CA THR A 86 7.14 -17.83 9.13
C THR A 86 5.67 -18.27 8.98
N GLU A 87 5.41 -19.35 8.24
CA GLU A 87 4.06 -19.90 8.10
C GLU A 87 3.56 -20.47 9.43
N LEU A 88 3.00 -19.65 10.30
CA LEU A 88 2.08 -20.13 11.35
C LEU A 88 1.32 -18.99 12.08
N ASP A 89 1.08 -17.85 11.47
CA ASP A 89 0.19 -16.87 12.11
C ASP A 89 -0.89 -16.37 11.13
N GLU A 90 -1.95 -17.19 10.98
CA GLU A 90 -3.22 -16.75 10.38
C GLU A 90 -3.92 -15.76 11.32
N ARG A 91 -3.28 -14.63 11.61
CA ARG A 91 -3.95 -13.53 12.29
C ARG A 91 -4.61 -12.64 11.25
N THR A 92 -5.87 -12.92 11.02
CA THR A 92 -6.79 -11.88 10.53
C THR A 92 -6.65 -10.69 11.48
N PRO A 93 -6.31 -9.48 11.01
CA PRO A 93 -6.25 -8.33 11.89
C PRO A 93 -7.59 -8.20 12.60
N ALA A 94 -7.56 -8.17 13.92
CA ALA A 94 -8.75 -7.79 14.67
C ALA A 94 -9.19 -6.42 14.13
N ALA A 95 -10.46 -6.31 13.76
CA ALA A 95 -11.10 -5.13 13.18
C ALA A 95 -11.15 -3.96 14.20
N GLY A 96 -10.03 -3.61 14.82
CA GLY A 96 -9.98 -2.81 16.05
C GLY A 96 -9.47 -1.40 15.92
N GLU A 97 -8.66 -1.03 14.94
CA GLU A 97 -8.01 0.28 15.05
C GLU A 97 -7.99 1.17 13.80
N THR A 98 -8.40 0.71 12.64
CA THR A 98 -8.35 1.53 11.41
C THR A 98 -9.70 2.03 10.91
N GLY A 99 -10.79 1.77 11.61
CA GLY A 99 -12.12 2.36 11.36
C GLY A 99 -12.77 2.01 10.01
N VAL A 100 -12.14 1.20 9.17
CA VAL A 100 -12.69 0.80 7.88
C VAL A 100 -12.72 -0.72 7.81
N GLN A 101 -13.94 -1.26 7.90
CA GLN A 101 -14.19 -2.67 7.65
C GLN A 101 -13.98 -2.95 6.15
N ILE A 102 -13.04 -3.83 5.82
CA ILE A 102 -12.93 -4.40 4.48
C ILE A 102 -13.67 -5.73 4.52
N ASP A 103 -14.57 -5.91 3.54
CA ASP A 103 -15.25 -7.20 3.38
C ASP A 103 -14.21 -8.32 3.20
N GLY A 104 -14.24 -9.31 4.08
CA GLY A 104 -13.34 -10.45 4.04
C GLY A 104 -13.38 -11.21 2.70
N GLY A 105 -14.52 -11.20 2.03
CA GLY A 105 -14.65 -11.76 0.69
C GLY A 105 -13.84 -11.00 -0.37
N VAL A 106 -13.76 -9.67 -0.27
CA VAL A 106 -12.92 -8.85 -1.15
C VAL A 106 -11.44 -9.10 -0.88
N VAL A 107 -11.06 -9.19 0.40
CA VAL A 107 -9.67 -9.49 0.80
C VAL A 107 -9.23 -10.84 0.25
N ALA A 108 -10.03 -11.89 0.42
CA ALA A 108 -9.71 -13.22 -0.06
C ALA A 108 -9.55 -13.26 -1.59
N ARG A 109 -10.45 -12.59 -2.32
CA ARG A 109 -10.38 -12.51 -3.79
C ARG A 109 -9.15 -11.74 -4.27
N LEU A 110 -8.81 -10.63 -3.63
CA LEU A 110 -7.56 -9.92 -3.93
C LEU A 110 -6.34 -10.81 -3.68
N GLY A 111 -6.40 -11.68 -2.66
CA GLY A 111 -5.32 -12.63 -2.33
C GLY A 111 -5.00 -13.62 -3.46
N ALA A 112 -5.98 -13.98 -4.26
CA ALA A 112 -5.80 -14.88 -5.40
C ALA A 112 -5.07 -14.22 -6.60
N LEU A 113 -5.02 -12.89 -6.65
CA LEU A 113 -4.35 -12.16 -7.73
C LEU A 113 -2.82 -12.11 -7.55
N PRO A 114 -2.07 -12.03 -8.65
CA PRO A 114 -0.64 -11.69 -8.57
C PRO A 114 -0.42 -10.35 -7.83
N PRO A 115 0.66 -10.20 -7.05
CA PRO A 115 0.94 -8.98 -6.28
C PRO A 115 0.90 -7.69 -7.11
N GLU A 116 1.38 -7.72 -8.33
CA GLU A 116 1.39 -6.57 -9.24
C GLU A 116 -0.02 -6.16 -9.70
N HIS A 117 -0.93 -7.11 -9.83
CA HIS A 117 -2.33 -6.84 -10.15
C HIS A 117 -3.07 -6.28 -8.94
N ARG A 118 -2.83 -6.84 -7.75
CA ARG A 118 -3.37 -6.29 -6.49
C ARG A 118 -2.93 -4.85 -6.28
N ALA A 119 -1.64 -4.56 -6.47
CA ALA A 119 -1.09 -3.23 -6.26
C ALA A 119 -1.78 -2.15 -7.12
N VAL A 120 -1.96 -2.39 -8.40
CA VAL A 120 -2.64 -1.42 -9.27
C VAL A 120 -4.13 -1.26 -8.93
N ILE A 121 -4.80 -2.33 -8.49
CA ILE A 121 -6.19 -2.27 -8.02
C ILE A 121 -6.29 -1.45 -6.73
N VAL A 122 -5.40 -1.68 -5.77
CA VAL A 122 -5.35 -0.92 -4.51
C VAL A 122 -5.08 0.56 -4.78
N LEU A 123 -4.11 0.88 -5.64
CA LEU A 123 -3.82 2.25 -6.02
C LEU A 123 -5.01 2.93 -6.72
N ARG A 124 -5.71 2.22 -7.58
CA ARG A 124 -6.84 2.76 -8.35
C ARG A 124 -8.09 2.95 -7.50
N HIS A 125 -8.47 1.96 -6.69
CA HIS A 125 -9.77 1.90 -6.04
C HIS A 125 -9.76 2.25 -4.56
N LEU A 126 -8.65 2.04 -3.84
CA LEU A 126 -8.52 2.47 -2.45
C LEU A 126 -7.90 3.87 -2.34
N LEU A 127 -6.84 4.11 -3.09
CA LEU A 127 -6.08 5.37 -3.04
C LEU A 127 -6.48 6.37 -4.13
N GLU A 128 -7.40 5.98 -5.02
CA GLU A 128 -8.08 6.82 -6.00
C GLU A 128 -7.16 7.47 -7.06
N TYR A 129 -6.01 6.87 -7.32
CA TYR A 129 -5.12 7.34 -8.39
C TYR A 129 -5.66 7.00 -9.78
N THR A 130 -5.43 7.89 -10.73
CA THR A 130 -5.67 7.61 -12.15
C THR A 130 -4.62 6.64 -12.69
N PRO A 131 -4.91 5.90 -13.79
CA PRO A 131 -3.90 5.03 -14.41
C PRO A 131 -2.60 5.74 -14.81
N GLY A 132 -2.68 7.02 -15.19
CA GLY A 132 -1.49 7.84 -15.48
C GLY A 132 -0.65 8.09 -14.23
N GLU A 133 -1.28 8.47 -13.12
CA GLU A 133 -0.60 8.67 -11.85
C GLU A 133 0.00 7.38 -11.30
N ILE A 134 -0.69 6.24 -11.47
CA ILE A 134 -0.17 4.92 -11.10
C ILE A 134 1.08 4.56 -11.93
N ALA A 135 1.05 4.86 -13.22
CA ALA A 135 2.19 4.65 -14.11
C ALA A 135 3.43 5.43 -13.65
N GLU A 136 3.26 6.69 -13.27
CA GLU A 136 4.33 7.51 -12.69
C GLU A 136 4.79 6.98 -11.33
N LEU A 137 3.84 6.61 -10.47
CA LEU A 137 4.08 6.15 -9.11
C LEU A 137 4.87 4.84 -9.07
N LEU A 138 4.58 3.91 -9.98
CA LEU A 138 5.23 2.60 -10.07
C LEU A 138 6.36 2.55 -11.11
N ASP A 139 6.61 3.65 -11.83
CA ASP A 139 7.58 3.70 -12.94
C ASP A 139 7.30 2.62 -14.00
N LEU A 140 6.06 2.58 -14.47
CA LEU A 140 5.57 1.63 -15.45
C LEU A 140 4.96 2.34 -16.67
N PRO A 141 4.99 1.71 -17.85
CA PRO A 141 4.20 2.20 -18.97
C PRO A 141 2.70 2.19 -18.62
N ARG A 142 1.96 3.23 -19.05
CA ARG A 142 0.51 3.32 -18.83
C ARG A 142 -0.25 2.12 -19.37
N GLY A 143 0.18 1.57 -20.52
CA GLY A 143 -0.40 0.37 -21.11
C GLY A 143 -0.28 -0.86 -20.20
N THR A 144 0.83 -0.98 -19.48
CA THR A 144 1.04 -2.04 -18.48
C THR A 144 0.08 -1.89 -17.30
N VAL A 145 -0.10 -0.67 -16.79
CA VAL A 145 -1.07 -0.39 -15.73
C VAL A 145 -2.48 -0.75 -16.16
N ASN A 146 -2.91 -0.30 -17.32
CA ASN A 146 -4.24 -0.60 -17.87
C ASN A 146 -4.45 -2.12 -18.07
N SER A 147 -3.45 -2.81 -18.58
CA SER A 147 -3.48 -4.27 -18.77
C SER A 147 -3.63 -5.01 -17.44
N ARG A 148 -2.86 -4.61 -16.42
CA ARG A 148 -2.95 -5.20 -15.08
C ARG A 148 -4.28 -4.92 -14.40
N LEU A 149 -4.79 -3.70 -14.51
CA LEU A 149 -6.13 -3.34 -14.00
C LEU A 149 -7.21 -4.20 -14.64
N ARG A 150 -7.23 -4.30 -15.96
CA ARG A 150 -8.22 -5.10 -16.67
C ARG A 150 -8.15 -6.57 -16.26
N ARG A 151 -6.98 -7.20 -16.33
CA ARG A 151 -6.82 -8.61 -15.98
C ARG A 151 -7.17 -8.89 -14.52
N GLY A 152 -6.80 -8.01 -13.60
CA GLY A 152 -7.14 -8.15 -12.19
C GLY A 152 -8.64 -8.05 -11.95
N LEU A 153 -9.31 -7.09 -12.58
CA LEU A 153 -10.77 -6.93 -12.46
C LEU A 153 -11.54 -8.08 -13.14
N ASP A 154 -11.07 -8.57 -14.30
CA ASP A 154 -11.65 -9.73 -14.97
C ASP A 154 -11.58 -10.97 -14.07
N SER A 155 -10.42 -11.24 -13.47
CA SER A 155 -10.27 -12.36 -12.52
C SER A 155 -11.19 -12.23 -11.31
N LEU A 156 -11.32 -11.03 -10.74
CA LEU A 156 -12.25 -10.80 -9.62
C LEU A 156 -13.72 -11.00 -10.00
N ALA A 157 -14.09 -10.70 -11.26
CA ALA A 157 -15.44 -10.88 -11.76
C ALA A 157 -15.77 -12.36 -12.04
N GLU A 158 -14.80 -13.16 -12.49
CA GLU A 158 -14.99 -14.59 -12.76
C GLU A 158 -15.28 -15.38 -11.48
N GLU A 159 -14.67 -15.01 -10.35
CA GLU A 159 -14.91 -15.68 -9.07
C GLU A 159 -16.31 -15.39 -8.48
N VAL A 160 -17.04 -14.40 -8.99
CA VAL A 160 -18.41 -14.06 -8.56
C VAL A 160 -19.46 -14.89 -9.28
N ARG A 161 -19.11 -15.58 -10.35
CA ARG A 161 -20.02 -16.44 -11.13
C ARG A 161 -20.01 -17.87 -10.61
#